data_2aee6a4bcaa6b18342bd04742d41f9d1
#
_entry.id   2aee6a4bcaa6b18342bd04742d41f9d1
#
_cell.length_a   1.000
_cell.length_b   1.000
_cell.length_c   1.000
_cell.angle_alpha   90.00
_cell.angle_beta   90.00
_cell.angle_gamma   90.00
#
_symmetry.space_group_name_H-M   'P 1'
#
loop_
_entity.id
_entity.type
_entity.pdbx_description
1 polymer ?
#
loop_
_entity_poly.entity_id
_entity_poly.type
_entity_poly.pdbx_seq_one_letter_code
_entity_poly.pdbx_strand_id
1 'polypeptide(L)'
;MLKVAIQGYEGCFHQIAANKYFGRQIEILPNDTFRGVAAAVKNGTADMGVMAIENSIAGSIIANYSILQDANLQVAGEVYLPVMQNLMALPGVSMDDIREVESHPMALLQCVDFLDRHPWKLIESEDTALSARHIAEKGLRHTAAIASELAAEMFGLQI
;
A
#
# COMPACT_ATOMS: atom_id res chain seq x y z
N MET A 1 -4.12 -4.68 22.79
CA MET A 1 -3.20 -4.67 21.64
C MET A 1 -3.23 -3.26 21.09
N LEU A 2 -2.09 -2.67 20.72
CA LEU A 2 -2.04 -1.31 20.17
C LEU A 2 -2.77 -1.28 18.83
N LYS A 3 -3.74 -0.38 18.67
CA LYS A 3 -4.52 -0.19 17.45
C LYS A 3 -3.93 0.94 16.62
N VAL A 4 -3.53 0.63 15.40
CA VAL A 4 -2.86 1.58 14.51
C VAL A 4 -3.68 1.79 13.24
N ALA A 5 -4.20 2.99 13.06
CA ALA A 5 -4.91 3.40 11.84
C ALA A 5 -3.91 3.66 10.70
N ILE A 6 -4.22 3.13 9.54
CA ILE A 6 -3.44 3.34 8.31
C ILE A 6 -4.36 3.74 7.16
N GLN A 7 -3.84 4.45 6.16
CA GLN A 7 -4.52 4.63 4.88
C GLN A 7 -4.16 3.46 3.97
N GLY A 8 -5.17 2.92 3.27
CA GLY A 8 -5.05 1.73 2.42
C GLY A 8 -5.44 0.46 3.16
N TYR A 9 -5.09 -0.66 2.59
CA TYR A 9 -5.53 -1.98 3.01
C TYR A 9 -4.37 -2.82 3.55
N GLU A 10 -4.70 -3.99 4.11
CA GLU A 10 -3.70 -4.94 4.58
C GLU A 10 -2.72 -5.32 3.48
N GLY A 11 -1.43 -5.35 3.81
CA GLY A 11 -0.35 -5.55 2.85
C GLY A 11 0.20 -4.27 2.22
N CYS A 12 -0.39 -3.09 2.46
CA CYS A 12 0.10 -1.83 1.90
C CYS A 12 1.39 -1.33 2.57
N PHE A 13 2.03 -0.33 1.97
CA PHE A 13 3.25 0.27 2.51
C PHE A 13 3.05 0.98 3.84
N HIS A 14 1.86 1.51 4.13
CA HIS A 14 1.56 2.09 5.45
C HIS A 14 1.54 1.03 6.54
N GLN A 15 1.08 -0.21 6.25
CA GLN A 15 1.21 -1.30 7.21
C GLN A 15 2.68 -1.69 7.45
N ILE A 16 3.50 -1.72 6.40
CA ILE A 16 4.94 -1.98 6.56
C ILE A 16 5.57 -0.91 7.46
N ALA A 17 5.23 0.36 7.24
CA ALA A 17 5.68 1.46 8.09
C ALA A 17 5.23 1.31 9.54
N ALA A 18 3.95 0.95 9.77
CA ALA A 18 3.41 0.66 11.09
C ALA A 18 4.16 -0.49 11.77
N ASN A 19 4.36 -1.60 11.07
CA ASN A 19 5.10 -2.75 11.60
C ASN A 19 6.55 -2.42 11.93
N LYS A 20 7.18 -1.56 11.12
CA LYS A 20 8.57 -1.12 11.35
C LYS A 20 8.71 -0.26 12.59
N TYR A 21 7.73 0.61 12.85
CA TYR A 21 7.77 1.55 13.97
C TYR A 21 7.28 0.93 15.30
N PHE A 22 6.17 0.19 15.26
CA PHE A 22 5.49 -0.34 16.47
C PHE A 22 5.75 -1.84 16.70
N GLY A 23 6.39 -2.54 15.77
CA GLY A 23 6.50 -3.99 15.78
C GLY A 23 5.26 -4.67 15.15
N ARG A 24 5.35 -6.00 14.97
CA ARG A 24 4.28 -6.78 14.29
C ARG A 24 3.10 -7.14 15.20
N GLN A 25 3.20 -6.90 16.52
CA GLN A 25 2.13 -7.23 17.49
C GLN A 25 1.16 -6.06 17.68
N ILE A 26 0.62 -5.57 16.58
CA ILE A 26 -0.33 -4.46 16.53
C ILE A 26 -1.60 -4.90 15.79
N GLU A 27 -2.70 -4.24 16.08
CA GLU A 27 -3.95 -4.34 15.33
C GLU A 27 -3.98 -3.22 14.28
N ILE A 28 -4.05 -3.60 13.01
CA ILE A 28 -4.15 -2.63 11.91
C ILE A 28 -5.60 -2.27 11.67
N LEU A 29 -5.89 -0.96 11.60
CA LEU A 29 -7.20 -0.42 11.26
C LEU A 29 -7.12 0.29 9.91
N PRO A 30 -7.52 -0.38 8.80
CA PRO A 30 -7.55 0.20 7.47
C PRO A 30 -8.53 1.37 7.36
N ASN A 31 -8.15 2.39 6.63
CA ASN A 31 -8.99 3.54 6.30
C ASN A 31 -8.80 3.92 4.83
N ASP A 32 -9.85 4.32 4.15
CA ASP A 32 -9.79 4.70 2.73
C ASP A 32 -9.02 6.01 2.51
N THR A 33 -8.99 6.89 3.51
CA THR A 33 -8.39 8.22 3.40
C THR A 33 -7.53 8.58 4.60
N PHE A 34 -6.58 9.50 4.39
CA PHE A 34 -5.80 10.07 5.50
C PHE A 34 -6.66 10.87 6.50
N ARG A 35 -7.78 11.46 6.05
CA ARG A 35 -8.76 12.07 6.97
C ARG A 35 -9.40 11.01 7.87
N GLY A 36 -9.68 9.83 7.35
CA GLY A 36 -10.16 8.68 8.12
C GLY A 36 -9.17 8.25 9.19
N VAL A 37 -7.87 8.17 8.85
CA VAL A 37 -6.80 7.88 9.81
C VAL A 37 -6.78 8.90 10.95
N ALA A 38 -6.78 10.20 10.61
CA ALA A 38 -6.78 11.26 11.63
C ALA A 38 -8.05 11.22 12.50
N ALA A 39 -9.21 10.96 11.90
CA ALA A 39 -10.48 10.83 12.63
C ALA A 39 -10.46 9.64 13.59
N ALA A 40 -9.93 8.49 13.17
CA ALA A 40 -9.84 7.29 14.00
C ALA A 40 -9.00 7.53 15.27
N VAL A 41 -7.88 8.24 15.14
CA VAL A 41 -7.05 8.62 16.29
C VAL A 41 -7.75 9.64 17.17
N LYS A 42 -8.31 10.70 16.57
CA LYS A 42 -9.00 11.77 17.31
C LYS A 42 -10.18 11.26 18.13
N ASN A 43 -10.91 10.28 17.60
CA ASN A 43 -12.10 9.71 18.24
C ASN A 43 -11.77 8.56 19.21
N GLY A 44 -10.48 8.17 19.34
CA GLY A 44 -10.06 7.08 20.20
C GLY A 44 -10.40 5.67 19.65
N THR A 45 -10.77 5.55 18.39
CA THR A 45 -10.97 4.24 17.72
C THR A 45 -9.62 3.57 17.47
N ALA A 46 -8.59 4.35 17.16
CA ALA A 46 -7.20 3.94 17.09
C ALA A 46 -6.37 4.66 18.14
N ASP A 47 -5.35 3.98 18.66
CA ASP A 47 -4.40 4.57 19.62
C ASP A 47 -3.38 5.45 18.91
N MET A 48 -3.00 5.06 17.69
CA MET A 48 -2.00 5.72 16.85
C MET A 48 -2.44 5.71 15.39
N GLY A 49 -1.81 6.56 14.57
CA GLY A 49 -2.00 6.59 13.12
C GLY A 49 -0.68 6.67 12.39
N VAL A 50 -0.60 6.07 11.20
CA VAL A 50 0.52 6.22 10.29
C VAL A 50 0.06 6.97 9.06
N MET A 51 0.78 8.04 8.72
CA MET A 51 0.43 8.93 7.62
C MET A 51 1.67 9.26 6.80
N ALA A 52 1.60 9.06 5.49
CA ALA A 52 2.65 9.52 4.59
C ALA A 52 2.69 11.05 4.56
N ILE A 53 3.86 11.62 4.79
CA ILE A 53 4.09 13.07 4.79
C ILE A 53 4.88 13.50 3.56
N GLU A 54 5.81 12.67 3.15
CA GLU A 54 6.67 12.93 1.99
C GLU A 54 6.88 11.66 1.17
N ASN A 55 7.06 11.86 -0.12
CA ASN A 55 7.43 10.82 -1.06
C ASN A 55 8.53 11.38 -1.96
N SER A 56 9.61 10.61 -2.19
CA SER A 56 10.76 11.06 -2.97
C SER A 56 10.44 11.42 -4.43
N ILE A 57 9.35 10.91 -4.97
CA ILE A 57 8.88 11.19 -6.34
C ILE A 57 7.82 12.29 -6.36
N ALA A 58 6.82 12.19 -5.48
CA ALA A 58 5.72 13.15 -5.42
C ALA A 58 6.01 14.39 -4.56
N GLY A 59 7.11 14.38 -3.77
CA GLY A 59 7.46 15.45 -2.85
C GLY A 59 6.60 15.44 -1.59
N SER A 60 6.46 16.63 -0.97
CA SER A 60 5.67 16.82 0.25
C SER A 60 4.18 16.68 -0.01
N ILE A 61 3.50 15.86 0.79
CA ILE A 61 2.04 15.69 0.72
C ILE A 61 1.38 16.74 1.60
N ILE A 62 1.34 17.98 1.10
CA ILE A 62 0.90 19.18 1.85
C ILE A 62 -0.47 19.01 2.48
N ALA A 63 -1.40 18.34 1.79
CA ALA A 63 -2.74 18.06 2.31
C ALA A 63 -2.71 17.30 3.64
N ASN A 64 -1.72 16.43 3.86
CA ASN A 64 -1.61 15.65 5.07
C ASN A 64 -1.12 16.47 6.27
N TYR A 65 -0.30 17.50 6.04
CA TYR A 65 0.06 18.46 7.08
C TYR A 65 -1.19 19.23 7.56
N SER A 66 -2.02 19.67 6.63
CA SER A 66 -3.29 20.36 6.98
C SER A 66 -4.23 19.43 7.78
N ILE A 67 -4.33 18.16 7.40
CA ILE A 67 -5.15 17.17 8.13
C ILE A 67 -4.67 17.02 9.58
N LEU A 68 -3.35 16.92 9.81
CA LEU A 68 -2.79 16.80 11.16
C LEU A 68 -3.07 18.05 11.99
N GLN A 69 -2.92 19.25 11.40
CA GLN A 69 -3.19 20.51 12.05
C GLN A 69 -4.67 20.66 12.40
N ASP A 70 -5.58 20.40 11.45
CA ASP A 70 -7.04 20.52 11.66
C ASP A 70 -7.54 19.50 12.72
N ALA A 71 -6.94 18.33 12.78
CA ALA A 71 -7.26 17.31 13.77
C ALA A 71 -6.66 17.61 15.14
N ASN A 72 -5.72 18.56 15.25
CA ASN A 72 -4.93 18.88 16.45
C ASN A 72 -4.20 17.64 17.01
N LEU A 73 -3.64 16.84 16.11
CA LEU A 73 -2.86 15.65 16.47
C LEU A 73 -1.38 15.99 16.62
N GLN A 74 -0.71 15.29 17.51
CA GLN A 74 0.73 15.41 17.70
C GLN A 74 1.48 14.32 16.95
N VAL A 75 2.59 14.68 16.31
CA VAL A 75 3.52 13.73 15.70
C VAL A 75 4.38 13.12 16.81
N ALA A 76 4.25 11.83 17.00
CA ALA A 76 4.98 11.07 18.03
C ALA A 76 6.35 10.57 17.52
N GLY A 77 6.56 10.52 16.22
CA GLY A 77 7.81 10.09 15.62
C GLY A 77 7.69 9.93 14.10
N GLU A 78 8.77 9.50 13.48
CA GLU A 78 8.84 9.30 12.03
C GLU A 78 9.45 7.95 11.68
N VAL A 79 9.12 7.44 10.52
CA VAL A 79 9.72 6.23 9.95
C VAL A 79 10.05 6.48 8.47
N TYR A 80 11.26 6.13 8.11
CA TYR A 80 11.72 6.14 6.72
C TYR A 80 11.51 4.76 6.11
N LEU A 81 10.80 4.69 4.99
CA LEU A 81 10.48 3.43 4.31
C LEU A 81 10.84 3.51 2.83
N PRO A 82 11.79 2.68 2.34
CA PRO A 82 11.96 2.48 0.91
C PRO A 82 10.70 1.82 0.32
N VAL A 83 10.07 2.47 -0.65
CA VAL A 83 8.92 1.91 -1.36
C VAL A 83 9.46 1.05 -2.50
N MET A 84 9.48 -0.27 -2.28
CA MET A 84 9.92 -1.27 -3.26
C MET A 84 8.70 -1.89 -3.91
N GLN A 85 8.49 -1.56 -5.18
CA GLN A 85 7.41 -2.15 -5.98
C GLN A 85 7.85 -3.51 -6.54
N ASN A 86 7.00 -4.53 -6.42
CA ASN A 86 7.27 -5.87 -6.91
C ASN A 86 6.16 -6.31 -7.86
N LEU A 87 6.55 -6.88 -9.00
CA LEU A 87 5.62 -7.59 -9.87
C LEU A 87 5.36 -8.98 -9.28
N MET A 88 4.12 -9.33 -9.11
CA MET A 88 3.72 -10.60 -8.50
C MET A 88 2.53 -11.24 -9.21
N ALA A 89 2.49 -12.54 -9.18
CA ALA A 89 1.41 -13.34 -9.78
C ALA A 89 1.13 -14.60 -8.95
N LEU A 90 0.13 -15.37 -9.33
CA LEU A 90 -0.13 -16.67 -8.72
C LEU A 90 1.07 -17.61 -8.90
N PRO A 91 1.34 -18.49 -7.92
CA PRO A 91 2.41 -19.46 -8.03
C PRO A 91 2.33 -20.30 -9.32
N GLY A 92 3.47 -20.43 -9.99
CA GLY A 92 3.59 -21.17 -11.25
C GLY A 92 3.11 -20.41 -12.50
N VAL A 93 2.78 -19.12 -12.39
CA VAL A 93 2.57 -18.22 -13.53
C VAL A 93 3.92 -17.68 -13.98
N SER A 94 4.24 -17.82 -15.27
CA SER A 94 5.46 -17.26 -15.87
C SER A 94 5.20 -15.85 -16.42
N MET A 95 6.27 -15.11 -16.72
CA MET A 95 6.17 -13.79 -17.36
C MET A 95 5.43 -13.86 -18.72
N ASP A 96 5.58 -14.98 -19.45
CA ASP A 96 4.94 -15.17 -20.75
C ASP A 96 3.42 -15.42 -20.66
N ASP A 97 2.93 -15.83 -19.49
CA ASP A 97 1.49 -16.02 -19.25
C ASP A 97 0.76 -14.71 -18.95
N ILE A 98 1.50 -13.67 -18.53
CA ILE A 98 0.91 -12.39 -18.14
C ILE A 98 0.41 -11.65 -19.39
N ARG A 99 -0.79 -11.11 -19.27
CA ARG A 99 -1.46 -10.26 -20.29
C ARG A 99 -1.84 -8.90 -19.76
N GLU A 100 -2.06 -8.81 -18.44
CA GLU A 100 -2.50 -7.61 -17.75
C GLU A 100 -1.69 -7.40 -16.46
N VAL A 101 -1.47 -6.14 -16.10
CA VAL A 101 -0.86 -5.75 -14.82
C VAL A 101 -1.78 -4.75 -14.13
N GLU A 102 -2.22 -5.09 -12.91
CA GLU A 102 -3.13 -4.30 -12.11
C GLU A 102 -2.40 -3.66 -10.93
N SER A 103 -2.57 -2.36 -10.75
CA SER A 103 -2.07 -1.64 -9.57
C SER A 103 -2.64 -0.23 -9.46
N HIS A 104 -2.30 0.46 -8.36
CA HIS A 104 -2.57 1.88 -8.22
C HIS A 104 -1.80 2.70 -9.28
N PRO A 105 -2.41 3.75 -9.88
CA PRO A 105 -1.79 4.54 -10.95
C PRO A 105 -0.36 5.03 -10.65
N MET A 106 -0.11 5.47 -9.40
CA MET A 106 1.24 5.92 -9.01
C MET A 106 2.27 4.79 -9.00
N ALA A 107 1.89 3.56 -8.66
CA ALA A 107 2.78 2.42 -8.70
C ALA A 107 3.07 2.00 -10.15
N LEU A 108 2.07 2.03 -11.03
CA LEU A 108 2.25 1.81 -12.46
C LEU A 108 3.20 2.84 -13.06
N LEU A 109 3.02 4.12 -12.72
CA LEU A 109 3.89 5.20 -13.19
C LEU A 109 5.34 5.03 -12.70
N GLN A 110 5.54 4.62 -11.46
CA GLN A 110 6.87 4.34 -10.90
C GLN A 110 7.60 3.20 -11.61
N CYS A 111 6.85 2.28 -12.23
CA CYS A 111 7.39 1.10 -12.93
C CYS A 111 7.31 1.23 -14.46
N VAL A 112 7.00 2.40 -15.01
CA VAL A 112 6.71 2.59 -16.44
C VAL A 112 7.83 2.10 -17.34
N ASP A 113 9.10 2.38 -17.03
CA ASP A 113 10.26 1.95 -17.85
C ASP A 113 10.38 0.43 -17.95
N PHE A 114 9.93 -0.30 -16.93
CA PHE A 114 9.87 -1.75 -16.95
C PHE A 114 8.64 -2.22 -17.72
N LEU A 115 7.48 -1.65 -17.46
CA LEU A 115 6.20 -2.04 -18.04
C LEU A 115 6.16 -1.82 -19.56
N ASP A 116 6.76 -0.75 -20.08
CA ASP A 116 6.82 -0.42 -21.50
C ASP A 116 7.62 -1.43 -22.35
N ARG A 117 8.38 -2.32 -21.71
CA ARG A 117 9.12 -3.40 -22.39
C ARG A 117 8.25 -4.63 -22.65
N HIS A 118 7.03 -4.63 -22.17
CA HIS A 118 6.11 -5.77 -22.26
C HIS A 118 4.78 -5.36 -22.90
N PRO A 119 4.13 -6.26 -23.66
CA PRO A 119 2.86 -5.97 -24.33
C PRO A 119 1.66 -6.14 -23.38
N TRP A 120 1.82 -5.78 -22.11
CA TRP A 120 0.79 -5.96 -21.09
C TRP A 120 -0.18 -4.79 -21.05
N LYS A 121 -1.45 -5.10 -20.86
CA LYS A 121 -2.47 -4.09 -20.58
C LYS A 121 -2.36 -3.65 -19.12
N LEU A 122 -2.31 -2.34 -18.90
CA LEU A 122 -2.28 -1.78 -17.54
C LEU A 122 -3.70 -1.51 -17.06
N ILE A 123 -4.01 -2.01 -15.85
CA ILE A 123 -5.31 -1.87 -15.21
C ILE A 123 -5.10 -1.04 -13.94
N GLU A 124 -5.79 0.09 -13.86
CA GLU A 124 -5.77 0.93 -12.67
C GLU A 124 -6.72 0.42 -11.60
N SER A 125 -6.26 0.43 -10.36
CA SER A 125 -7.05 0.09 -9.17
C SER A 125 -6.84 1.11 -8.06
N GLU A 126 -7.66 1.02 -7.03
CA GLU A 126 -7.66 1.98 -5.91
C GLU A 126 -6.44 1.84 -5.00
N ASP A 127 -5.87 0.63 -4.91
CA ASP A 127 -4.77 0.33 -3.99
C ASP A 127 -3.91 -0.83 -4.50
N THR A 128 -2.59 -0.78 -4.24
CA THR A 128 -1.65 -1.82 -4.68
C THR A 128 -1.91 -3.17 -4.01
N ALA A 129 -2.18 -3.19 -2.72
CA ALA A 129 -2.43 -4.42 -1.98
C ALA A 129 -3.79 -5.04 -2.34
N LEU A 130 -4.80 -4.21 -2.66
CA LEU A 130 -6.08 -4.69 -3.19
C LEU A 130 -5.91 -5.40 -4.52
N SER A 131 -5.04 -4.92 -5.40
CA SER A 131 -4.74 -5.61 -6.67
C SER A 131 -4.15 -6.99 -6.42
N ALA A 132 -3.18 -7.10 -5.51
CA ALA A 132 -2.60 -8.38 -5.13
C ALA A 132 -3.65 -9.34 -4.54
N ARG A 133 -4.49 -8.85 -3.64
CA ARG A 133 -5.59 -9.59 -3.05
C ARG A 133 -6.59 -10.07 -4.12
N HIS A 134 -6.98 -9.18 -5.03
CA HIS A 134 -7.91 -9.47 -6.12
C HIS A 134 -7.42 -10.65 -6.99
N ILE A 135 -6.13 -10.62 -7.38
CA ILE A 135 -5.54 -11.70 -8.17
C ILE A 135 -5.57 -13.03 -7.42
N ALA A 136 -5.22 -13.02 -6.14
CA ALA A 136 -5.22 -14.22 -5.30
C ALA A 136 -6.62 -14.80 -5.12
N GLU A 137 -7.60 -13.96 -4.73
CA GLU A 137 -8.98 -14.39 -4.46
C GLU A 137 -9.70 -14.88 -5.73
N LYS A 138 -9.45 -14.26 -6.88
CA LYS A 138 -10.08 -14.61 -8.16
C LYS A 138 -9.33 -15.68 -8.95
N GLY A 139 -8.13 -16.04 -8.53
CA GLY A 139 -7.31 -17.03 -9.22
C GLY A 139 -6.90 -16.60 -10.63
N LEU A 140 -6.54 -15.33 -10.83
CA LEU A 140 -6.26 -14.73 -12.14
C LEU A 140 -4.87 -15.11 -12.65
N ARG A 141 -4.79 -16.08 -13.54
CA ARG A 141 -3.50 -16.61 -14.04
C ARG A 141 -2.86 -15.77 -15.15
N HIS A 142 -3.57 -14.82 -15.72
CA HIS A 142 -3.07 -13.95 -16.79
C HIS A 142 -2.92 -12.49 -16.34
N THR A 143 -3.15 -12.21 -15.08
CA THR A 143 -3.02 -10.89 -14.48
C THR A 143 -1.97 -10.92 -13.39
N ALA A 144 -1.03 -9.98 -13.42
CA ALA A 144 -0.07 -9.74 -12.35
C ALA A 144 -0.45 -8.46 -11.59
N ALA A 145 -0.01 -8.35 -10.34
CA ALA A 145 -0.10 -7.11 -9.58
C ALA A 145 1.27 -6.47 -9.40
N ILE A 146 1.29 -5.15 -9.18
CA ILE A 146 2.44 -4.45 -8.62
C ILE A 146 2.07 -4.01 -7.21
N ALA A 147 2.79 -4.53 -6.22
CA ALA A 147 2.52 -4.25 -4.81
C ALA A 147 3.77 -4.46 -3.93
N SER A 148 3.59 -4.37 -2.63
CA SER A 148 4.63 -4.62 -1.64
C SER A 148 4.96 -6.12 -1.51
N GLU A 149 6.16 -6.44 -1.04
CA GLU A 149 6.54 -7.81 -0.68
C GLU A 149 5.60 -8.41 0.40
N LEU A 150 5.16 -7.58 1.36
CA LEU A 150 4.20 -7.98 2.38
C LEU A 150 2.88 -8.45 1.78
N ALA A 151 2.38 -7.79 0.73
CA ALA A 151 1.17 -8.21 0.03
C ALA A 151 1.38 -9.58 -0.64
N ALA A 152 2.54 -9.82 -1.27
CA ALA A 152 2.86 -11.12 -1.84
C ALA A 152 2.87 -12.23 -0.78
N GLU A 153 3.52 -11.99 0.37
CA GLU A 153 3.55 -12.91 1.51
C GLU A 153 2.14 -13.23 2.02
N MET A 154 1.33 -12.18 2.26
CA MET A 154 -0.02 -12.31 2.83
C MET A 154 -1.00 -13.04 1.92
N PHE A 155 -0.92 -12.81 0.62
CA PHE A 155 -1.87 -13.38 -0.34
C PHE A 155 -1.32 -14.61 -1.09
N GLY A 156 -0.14 -15.10 -0.72
CA GLY A 156 0.45 -16.31 -1.30
C GLY A 156 0.81 -16.16 -2.77
N LEU A 157 1.24 -14.97 -3.19
CA LEU A 157 1.71 -14.68 -4.54
C LEU A 157 3.23 -14.87 -4.63
N GLN A 158 3.70 -15.23 -5.84
CA GLN A 158 5.13 -15.26 -6.11
C GLN A 158 5.57 -13.95 -6.77
N ILE A 159 6.69 -13.41 -6.33
CA ILE A 159 7.38 -12.28 -6.94
C ILE A 159 8.20 -12.77 -8.13
#